data_e32ac624428f174bbb9eda32321044e0
#
_entry.id   e32ac624428f174bbb9eda32321044e0
#
_cell.length_a   1.000
_cell.length_b   1.000
_cell.length_c   1.000
_cell.angle_alpha   90.00
_cell.angle_beta   90.00
_cell.angle_gamma   90.00
#
_symmetry.space_group_name_H-M   'P 1'
#
loop_
_entity.id
_entity.type
_entity.pdbx_description
1 polymer ?
#
loop_
_entity_poly.entity_id
_entity_poly.type
_entity_poly.pdbx_seq_one_letter_code
_entity_poly.pdbx_strand_id
1 'polypeptide(L)'
;MTNAYMGLARFYDDLTGDVPYEAFAQYYEYQFQKRGKDVKTLLDFACGTGTLTCMMARRGYEMIAADASSDMLMELMDKAYAMEDVEPPLVLCQDAVSLDLNDVVDACYSSLDGINYIHPEDLLELFRLLHLFIAPDGLLIFDVNSPERFKSLDGQVFVDETDDVLCLWRADFDYEENALIYGMDLFTHTEDGLWEREIEEHVEYAHSIEWLVHELQKAGFVNVEADFHGPQSDKGRVFIIAENTGH
;
A
#
# COMPACT_ATOMS: atom_id res chain seq x y z
N MET A 1 1.90 -5.60 17.58
CA MET A 1 1.72 -4.31 16.86
C MET A 1 3.09 -3.70 16.75
N THR A 2 3.67 -3.73 15.58
CA THR A 2 4.93 -3.04 15.29
C THR A 2 4.63 -1.55 15.27
N ASN A 3 5.44 -0.75 15.99
CA ASN A 3 5.38 0.72 15.94
C ASN A 3 6.02 1.25 14.64
N ALA A 4 5.70 0.63 13.52
CA ALA A 4 6.16 1.07 12.21
C ALA A 4 5.51 2.41 11.87
N TYR A 5 6.26 3.30 11.24
CA TYR A 5 5.81 4.61 10.74
C TYR A 5 5.51 5.70 11.80
N MET A 6 5.96 5.60 13.05
CA MET A 6 5.72 6.66 14.04
C MET A 6 6.50 7.95 13.72
N GLY A 7 7.78 7.85 13.45
CA GLY A 7 8.64 9.00 13.09
C GLY A 7 8.62 9.29 11.58
N LEU A 8 8.53 8.24 10.76
CA LEU A 8 8.58 8.34 9.31
C LEU A 8 7.34 9.02 8.71
N ALA A 9 6.15 8.82 9.27
CA ALA A 9 4.89 9.30 8.69
C ALA A 9 4.93 10.78 8.28
N ARG A 10 5.49 11.64 9.14
CA ARG A 10 5.61 13.08 8.91
C ARG A 10 6.48 13.47 7.72
N PHE A 11 7.45 12.62 7.36
CA PHE A 11 8.41 12.87 6.29
C PHE A 11 8.21 11.93 5.10
N TYR A 12 7.22 11.04 5.19
CA TYR A 12 6.99 10.00 4.18
C TYR A 12 6.80 10.59 2.79
N ASP A 13 5.98 11.61 2.66
CA ASP A 13 5.72 12.23 1.36
C ASP A 13 6.95 12.93 0.78
N ASP A 14 7.78 13.54 1.62
CA ASP A 14 9.03 14.20 1.20
C ASP A 14 10.06 13.16 0.74
N LEU A 15 10.15 12.03 1.44
CA LEU A 15 11.05 10.93 1.12
C LEU A 15 10.56 10.08 -0.07
N THR A 16 9.27 10.12 -0.39
CA THR A 16 8.65 9.38 -1.51
C THR A 16 8.24 10.28 -2.67
N GLY A 17 8.80 11.49 -2.76
CA GLY A 17 8.47 12.48 -3.78
C GLY A 17 8.73 12.04 -5.23
N ASP A 18 9.53 10.99 -5.46
CA ASP A 18 9.82 10.40 -6.76
C ASP A 18 8.80 9.31 -7.18
N VAL A 19 7.86 8.94 -6.31
CA VAL A 19 6.82 7.96 -6.62
C VAL A 19 5.86 8.53 -7.68
N PRO A 20 5.68 7.84 -8.81
CA PRO A 20 4.83 8.32 -9.89
C PRO A 20 3.34 8.07 -9.61
N TYR A 21 2.77 8.65 -8.55
CA TYR A 21 1.38 8.46 -8.14
C TYR A 21 0.36 8.65 -9.26
N GLU A 22 0.60 9.61 -10.16
CA GLU A 22 -0.24 9.83 -11.34
C GLU A 22 -0.28 8.59 -12.26
N ALA A 23 0.84 7.90 -12.43
CA ALA A 23 0.89 6.68 -13.23
C ALA A 23 0.14 5.52 -12.55
N PHE A 24 0.17 5.44 -11.20
CA PHE A 24 -0.63 4.46 -10.45
C PHE A 24 -2.13 4.73 -10.62
N ALA A 25 -2.58 5.98 -10.44
CA ALA A 25 -3.97 6.35 -10.62
C ALA A 25 -4.47 6.02 -12.04
N GLN A 26 -3.71 6.40 -13.07
CA GLN A 26 -4.03 6.09 -14.47
C GLN A 26 -4.04 4.57 -14.73
N TYR A 27 -3.16 3.82 -14.09
CA TYR A 27 -3.13 2.37 -14.23
C TYR A 27 -4.40 1.73 -13.68
N TYR A 28 -4.89 2.14 -12.49
CA TYR A 28 -6.14 1.63 -11.95
C TYR A 28 -7.33 1.97 -12.84
N GLU A 29 -7.46 3.22 -13.27
CA GLU A 29 -8.52 3.63 -14.20
C GLU A 29 -8.48 2.84 -15.52
N TYR A 30 -7.27 2.60 -16.06
CA TYR A 30 -7.10 1.74 -17.24
C TYR A 30 -7.61 0.30 -16.97
N GLN A 31 -7.30 -0.28 -15.81
CA GLN A 31 -7.75 -1.62 -15.46
C GLN A 31 -9.29 -1.68 -15.32
N PHE A 32 -9.92 -0.65 -14.76
CA PHE A 32 -11.38 -0.55 -14.69
C PHE A 32 -11.99 -0.49 -16.09
N GLN A 33 -11.49 0.38 -16.94
CA GLN A 33 -11.97 0.52 -18.33
C GLN A 33 -11.75 -0.74 -19.16
N LYS A 34 -10.57 -1.35 -19.09
CA LYS A 34 -10.21 -2.59 -19.81
C LYS A 34 -11.18 -3.72 -19.50
N ARG A 35 -11.74 -3.75 -18.29
CA ARG A 35 -12.68 -4.78 -17.82
C ARG A 35 -14.15 -4.32 -17.87
N GLY A 36 -14.41 -3.12 -18.36
CA GLY A 36 -15.77 -2.57 -18.49
C GLY A 36 -16.48 -2.35 -17.16
N LYS A 37 -15.71 -2.04 -16.08
CA LYS A 37 -16.24 -1.81 -14.74
C LYS A 37 -16.62 -0.33 -14.55
N ASP A 38 -17.84 -0.09 -14.05
CA ASP A 38 -18.32 1.24 -13.64
C ASP A 38 -18.05 1.41 -12.14
N VAL A 39 -16.84 1.84 -11.81
CA VAL A 39 -16.36 1.99 -10.44
C VAL A 39 -16.70 3.38 -9.93
N LYS A 40 -17.31 3.48 -8.75
CA LYS A 40 -17.64 4.72 -8.04
C LYS A 40 -17.05 4.76 -6.65
N THR A 41 -17.18 3.65 -5.92
CA THR A 41 -16.66 3.51 -4.56
C THR A 41 -15.38 2.69 -4.57
N LEU A 42 -14.33 3.22 -3.94
CA LEU A 42 -12.99 2.62 -3.88
C LEU A 42 -12.53 2.46 -2.44
N LEU A 43 -12.01 1.28 -2.13
CA LEU A 43 -11.22 1.06 -0.94
C LEU A 43 -9.73 1.18 -1.31
N ASP A 44 -9.02 2.09 -0.64
CA ASP A 44 -7.56 2.16 -0.60
C ASP A 44 -7.10 1.42 0.67
N PHE A 45 -6.62 0.20 0.50
CA PHE A 45 -6.17 -0.66 1.59
C PHE A 45 -4.67 -0.52 1.80
N ALA A 46 -4.23 -0.34 3.04
CA ALA A 46 -2.88 0.08 3.42
C ALA A 46 -2.52 1.42 2.73
N CYS A 47 -3.38 2.42 2.94
CA CYS A 47 -3.34 3.70 2.22
C CYS A 47 -2.19 4.62 2.61
N GLY A 48 -1.49 4.34 3.72
CA GLY A 48 -0.42 5.17 4.26
C GLY A 48 -0.88 6.61 4.48
N THR A 49 -0.08 7.57 4.05
CA THR A 49 -0.39 9.01 4.13
C THR A 49 -1.49 9.47 3.16
N GLY A 50 -2.06 8.56 2.35
CA GLY A 50 -3.22 8.82 1.51
C GLY A 50 -3.00 9.74 0.32
N THR A 51 -1.78 9.90 -0.17
CA THR A 51 -1.49 10.71 -1.36
C THR A 51 -2.29 10.22 -2.56
N LEU A 52 -2.33 8.90 -2.79
CA LEU A 52 -3.13 8.31 -3.87
C LEU A 52 -4.63 8.36 -3.56
N THR A 53 -5.05 8.12 -2.30
CA THR A 53 -6.45 8.29 -1.86
C THR A 53 -6.98 9.67 -2.23
N CYS A 54 -6.27 10.73 -1.85
CA CYS A 54 -6.65 12.11 -2.15
C CYS A 54 -6.67 12.39 -3.66
N MET A 55 -5.76 11.79 -4.41
CA MET A 55 -5.73 11.92 -5.86
C MET A 55 -6.95 11.25 -6.52
N MET A 56 -7.36 10.06 -6.07
CA MET A 56 -8.54 9.38 -6.58
C MET A 56 -9.83 10.09 -6.18
N ALA A 57 -9.92 10.65 -4.96
CA ALA A 57 -11.04 11.49 -4.55
C ALA A 57 -11.21 12.72 -5.49
N ARG A 58 -10.12 13.40 -5.85
CA ARG A 58 -10.14 14.51 -6.83
C ARG A 58 -10.57 14.10 -8.23
N ARG A 59 -10.46 12.81 -8.57
CA ARG A 59 -10.94 12.23 -9.83
C ARG A 59 -12.42 11.84 -9.80
N GLY A 60 -13.08 12.02 -8.64
CA GLY A 60 -14.52 11.85 -8.45
C GLY A 60 -14.93 10.49 -7.89
N TYR A 61 -14.00 9.70 -7.37
CA TYR A 61 -14.33 8.46 -6.66
C TYR A 61 -14.72 8.75 -5.21
N GLU A 62 -15.68 8.01 -4.69
CA GLU A 62 -16.00 7.93 -3.27
C GLU A 62 -14.96 7.02 -2.60
N MET A 63 -14.16 7.59 -1.70
CA MET A 63 -13.00 6.89 -1.15
C MET A 63 -13.24 6.40 0.27
N ILE A 64 -12.86 5.15 0.52
CA ILE A 64 -12.61 4.59 1.85
C ILE A 64 -11.12 4.32 1.91
N ALA A 65 -10.46 4.79 2.97
CA ALA A 65 -9.03 4.62 3.19
C ALA A 65 -8.81 3.87 4.50
N ALA A 66 -8.10 2.75 4.46
CA ALA A 66 -7.82 1.93 5.63
C ALA A 66 -6.31 1.71 5.79
N ASP A 67 -5.80 1.95 7.00
CA ASP A 67 -4.42 1.68 7.38
C ASP A 67 -4.36 1.30 8.87
N ALA A 68 -3.35 0.53 9.26
CA ALA A 68 -3.12 0.17 10.65
C ALA A 68 -2.40 1.28 11.44
N SER A 69 -1.68 2.17 10.76
CA SER A 69 -0.92 3.26 11.38
C SER A 69 -1.77 4.51 11.56
N SER A 70 -2.04 4.87 12.83
CA SER A 70 -2.73 6.12 13.17
C SER A 70 -1.94 7.36 12.72
N ASP A 71 -0.61 7.29 12.73
CA ASP A 71 0.26 8.41 12.38
C ASP A 71 0.19 8.67 10.86
N MET A 72 0.19 7.62 10.04
CA MET A 72 -0.06 7.74 8.61
C MET A 72 -1.43 8.33 8.30
N LEU A 73 -2.45 7.88 9.02
CA LEU A 73 -3.82 8.39 8.83
C LEU A 73 -4.00 9.84 9.29
N MET A 74 -3.20 10.33 10.24
CA MET A 74 -3.21 11.76 10.59
C MET A 74 -2.73 12.61 9.40
N GLU A 75 -1.65 12.21 8.72
CA GLU A 75 -1.16 12.89 7.53
C GLU A 75 -2.21 12.88 6.39
N LEU A 76 -2.90 11.74 6.21
CA LEU A 76 -4.01 11.65 5.27
C LEU A 76 -5.13 12.62 5.61
N MET A 77 -5.54 12.66 6.88
CA MET A 77 -6.62 13.56 7.32
C MET A 77 -6.27 15.03 7.09
N ASP A 78 -5.04 15.44 7.37
CA ASP A 78 -4.58 16.82 7.13
C ASP A 78 -4.64 17.17 5.63
N LYS A 79 -4.21 16.25 4.76
CA LYS A 79 -4.35 16.42 3.30
C LYS A 79 -5.81 16.48 2.86
N ALA A 80 -6.66 15.61 3.40
CA ALA A 80 -8.08 15.55 3.07
C ALA A 80 -8.82 16.84 3.50
N TYR A 81 -8.51 17.38 4.68
CA TYR A 81 -9.07 18.66 5.13
C TYR A 81 -8.64 19.86 4.28
N ALA A 82 -7.47 19.79 3.65
CA ALA A 82 -7.00 20.85 2.76
C ALA A 82 -7.62 20.77 1.34
N MET A 83 -8.40 19.71 1.02
CA MET A 83 -9.08 19.61 -0.27
C MET A 83 -10.34 20.48 -0.26
N GLU A 84 -10.40 21.43 -1.21
CA GLU A 84 -11.59 22.23 -1.47
C GLU A 84 -12.49 21.54 -2.51
N ASP A 85 -13.81 21.61 -2.34
CA ASP A 85 -14.82 21.11 -3.28
C ASP A 85 -14.75 19.60 -3.62
N VAL A 86 -14.14 18.80 -2.74
CA VAL A 86 -14.04 17.34 -2.87
C VAL A 86 -14.56 16.68 -1.59
N GLU A 87 -15.37 15.64 -1.72
CA GLU A 87 -15.82 14.89 -0.56
C GLU A 87 -14.61 14.15 0.08
N PRO A 88 -14.36 14.35 1.39
CA PRO A 88 -13.23 13.71 2.03
C PRO A 88 -13.41 12.20 2.12
N PRO A 89 -12.33 11.40 2.06
CA PRO A 89 -12.39 9.95 2.24
C PRO A 89 -12.92 9.58 3.63
N LEU A 90 -13.63 8.45 3.71
CA LEU A 90 -13.88 7.78 4.99
C LEU A 90 -12.58 7.11 5.45
N VAL A 91 -12.06 7.53 6.61
CA VAL A 91 -10.77 7.05 7.12
C VAL A 91 -11.00 6.02 8.23
N LEU A 92 -10.37 4.85 8.12
CA LEU A 92 -10.49 3.73 9.05
C LEU A 92 -9.10 3.32 9.55
N CYS A 93 -8.90 3.38 10.87
CA CYS A 93 -7.70 2.83 11.50
C CYS A 93 -7.94 1.37 11.84
N GLN A 94 -7.59 0.47 10.93
CA GLN A 94 -7.87 -0.97 11.04
C GLN A 94 -6.70 -1.81 10.55
N ASP A 95 -6.44 -2.91 11.25
CA ASP A 95 -5.48 -3.92 10.84
C ASP A 95 -6.06 -4.81 9.72
N ALA A 96 -5.19 -5.41 8.91
CA ALA A 96 -5.53 -6.21 7.76
C ALA A 96 -6.56 -7.32 8.03
N VAL A 97 -6.38 -8.02 9.16
CA VAL A 97 -7.25 -9.15 9.55
C VAL A 97 -8.47 -8.73 10.36
N SER A 98 -8.64 -7.44 10.58
CA SER A 98 -9.78 -6.87 11.30
C SER A 98 -10.56 -5.85 10.45
N LEU A 99 -10.32 -5.85 9.14
CA LEU A 99 -11.03 -4.97 8.20
C LEU A 99 -12.54 -5.24 8.27
N ASP A 100 -13.30 -4.20 8.57
CA ASP A 100 -14.76 -4.26 8.67
C ASP A 100 -15.36 -3.01 8.03
N LEU A 101 -16.16 -3.18 6.99
CA LEU A 101 -16.85 -2.12 6.27
C LEU A 101 -18.36 -2.26 6.48
N ASN A 102 -19.06 -1.13 6.49
CA ASN A 102 -20.52 -1.12 6.62
C ASN A 102 -21.26 -1.54 5.34
N ASP A 103 -20.59 -1.43 4.18
CA ASP A 103 -21.14 -1.77 2.86
C ASP A 103 -20.03 -2.26 1.94
N VAL A 104 -20.38 -2.74 0.76
CA VAL A 104 -19.43 -3.19 -0.25
C VAL A 104 -18.93 -2.01 -1.10
N VAL A 105 -17.72 -2.17 -1.65
CA VAL A 105 -17.12 -1.22 -2.60
C VAL A 105 -17.04 -1.82 -4.00
N ASP A 106 -17.04 -0.97 -5.04
CA ASP A 106 -16.92 -1.44 -6.42
C ASP A 106 -15.54 -2.00 -6.74
N ALA A 107 -14.50 -1.45 -6.13
CA ALA A 107 -13.15 -1.99 -6.23
C ALA A 107 -12.30 -1.66 -4.99
N CYS A 108 -11.27 -2.48 -4.78
CA CYS A 108 -10.23 -2.24 -3.79
C CYS A 108 -8.88 -2.20 -4.50
N TYR A 109 -8.02 -1.27 -4.09
CA TYR A 109 -6.60 -1.33 -4.44
C TYR A 109 -5.72 -1.22 -3.19
N SER A 110 -4.50 -1.76 -3.30
CA SER A 110 -3.41 -1.54 -2.35
C SER A 110 -2.15 -1.25 -3.13
N SER A 111 -1.50 -0.13 -2.83
CA SER A 111 -0.38 0.40 -3.58
C SER A 111 0.90 0.38 -2.80
N LEU A 112 2.02 0.42 -3.54
CA LEU A 112 3.35 0.56 -2.94
C LEU A 112 3.64 -0.53 -1.92
N ASP A 113 3.47 -1.80 -2.38
CA ASP A 113 3.83 -3.01 -1.63
C ASP A 113 3.13 -3.22 -0.28
N GLY A 114 2.00 -2.53 -0.03
CA GLY A 114 1.24 -2.71 1.21
C GLY A 114 0.92 -4.17 1.56
N ILE A 115 0.73 -5.03 0.55
CA ILE A 115 0.51 -6.47 0.75
C ILE A 115 1.78 -7.20 1.23
N ASN A 116 2.98 -6.71 0.92
CA ASN A 116 4.22 -7.30 1.43
C ASN A 116 4.40 -7.15 2.94
N TYR A 117 3.72 -6.19 3.58
CA TYR A 117 3.72 -6.03 5.04
C TYR A 117 2.85 -7.08 5.77
N ILE A 118 2.00 -7.81 5.04
CA ILE A 118 1.08 -8.78 5.64
C ILE A 118 1.79 -10.13 5.82
N HIS A 119 1.75 -10.64 7.05
CA HIS A 119 2.33 -11.95 7.35
C HIS A 119 1.68 -13.05 6.48
N PRO A 120 2.43 -14.03 5.95
CA PRO A 120 1.88 -15.07 5.08
C PRO A 120 0.67 -15.81 5.67
N GLU A 121 0.65 -16.04 6.99
CA GLU A 121 -0.45 -16.73 7.68
C GLU A 121 -1.77 -15.94 7.64
N ASP A 122 -1.70 -14.60 7.54
CA ASP A 122 -2.85 -13.70 7.60
C ASP A 122 -3.44 -13.39 6.21
N LEU A 123 -2.68 -13.63 5.13
CA LEU A 123 -3.08 -13.24 3.78
C LEU A 123 -4.36 -13.92 3.29
N LEU A 124 -4.56 -15.19 3.59
CA LEU A 124 -5.80 -15.87 3.19
C LEU A 124 -7.03 -15.25 3.87
N GLU A 125 -6.92 -14.87 5.14
CA GLU A 125 -8.03 -14.23 5.86
C GLU A 125 -8.27 -12.81 5.33
N LEU A 126 -7.22 -12.03 5.09
CA LEU A 126 -7.33 -10.73 4.44
C LEU A 126 -8.04 -10.85 3.08
N PHE A 127 -7.65 -11.78 2.23
CA PHE A 127 -8.28 -11.95 0.91
C PHE A 127 -9.74 -12.38 1.02
N ARG A 128 -10.13 -13.15 2.05
CA ARG A 128 -11.54 -13.47 2.31
C ARG A 128 -12.33 -12.23 2.75
N LEU A 129 -11.76 -11.38 3.59
CA LEU A 129 -12.39 -10.12 3.98
C LEU A 129 -12.54 -9.18 2.79
N LEU A 130 -11.50 -9.02 1.98
CA LEU A 130 -11.59 -8.23 0.75
C LEU A 130 -12.62 -8.80 -0.23
N HIS A 131 -12.70 -10.14 -0.38
CA HIS A 131 -13.74 -10.76 -1.19
C HIS A 131 -15.15 -10.50 -0.66
N LEU A 132 -15.32 -10.43 0.66
CA LEU A 132 -16.61 -10.12 1.30
C LEU A 132 -17.03 -8.67 1.04
N PHE A 133 -16.07 -7.72 1.10
CA PHE A 133 -16.36 -6.29 1.00
C PHE A 133 -16.25 -5.70 -0.41
N ILE A 134 -15.76 -6.45 -1.37
CA ILE A 134 -15.82 -6.05 -2.79
C ILE A 134 -17.13 -6.56 -3.38
N ALA A 135 -17.88 -5.70 -4.05
CA ALA A 135 -19.15 -6.04 -4.68
C ALA A 135 -18.99 -7.18 -5.71
N PRO A 136 -20.07 -7.96 -5.99
CA PRO A 136 -20.07 -8.85 -7.13
C PRO A 136 -19.70 -8.10 -8.43
N ASP A 137 -18.88 -8.70 -9.26
CA ASP A 137 -18.24 -8.10 -10.43
C ASP A 137 -17.23 -6.99 -10.14
N GLY A 138 -16.88 -6.75 -8.87
CA GLY A 138 -15.87 -5.79 -8.47
C GLY A 138 -14.44 -6.31 -8.68
N LEU A 139 -13.47 -5.43 -8.44
CA LEU A 139 -12.05 -5.69 -8.67
C LEU A 139 -11.22 -5.53 -7.40
N LEU A 140 -10.27 -6.42 -7.22
CA LEU A 140 -9.12 -6.24 -6.34
C LEU A 140 -7.88 -6.03 -7.19
N ILE A 141 -7.12 -4.95 -6.94
CA ILE A 141 -5.86 -4.66 -7.63
C ILE A 141 -4.82 -4.28 -6.58
N PHE A 142 -3.70 -4.97 -6.56
CA PHE A 142 -2.60 -4.57 -5.68
C PHE A 142 -1.26 -4.82 -6.36
N ASP A 143 -0.23 -4.20 -5.85
CA ASP A 143 1.13 -4.47 -6.27
C ASP A 143 1.98 -5.05 -5.14
N VAL A 144 2.99 -5.80 -5.54
CA VAL A 144 4.00 -6.37 -4.64
C VAL A 144 5.39 -6.23 -5.25
N ASN A 145 6.38 -6.12 -4.40
CA ASN A 145 7.76 -6.36 -4.78
C ASN A 145 8.00 -7.88 -4.92
N SER A 146 8.63 -8.27 -6.03
CA SER A 146 8.94 -9.69 -6.25
C SER A 146 10.01 -10.20 -5.29
N PRO A 147 10.04 -11.52 -4.99
CA PRO A 147 11.10 -12.12 -4.18
C PRO A 147 12.51 -11.87 -4.74
N GLU A 148 12.66 -11.80 -6.06
CA GLU A 148 13.92 -11.49 -6.73
C GLU A 148 14.34 -10.05 -6.46
N ARG A 149 13.39 -9.12 -6.45
CA ARG A 149 13.65 -7.72 -6.09
C ARG A 149 14.17 -7.63 -4.67
N PHE A 150 13.49 -8.22 -3.70
CA PHE A 150 13.91 -8.19 -2.30
C PHE A 150 15.30 -8.79 -2.09
N LYS A 151 15.58 -9.96 -2.66
CA LYS A 151 16.90 -10.59 -2.59
C LYS A 151 18.00 -9.73 -3.23
N SER A 152 17.67 -8.95 -4.25
CA SER A 152 18.63 -8.04 -4.88
C SER A 152 19.00 -6.84 -4.02
N LEU A 153 18.23 -6.53 -3.00
CA LEU A 153 18.47 -5.45 -2.06
C LEU A 153 19.30 -5.87 -0.84
N ASP A 154 19.51 -7.18 -0.64
CA ASP A 154 20.25 -7.72 0.50
C ASP A 154 21.61 -7.07 0.67
N GLY A 155 21.88 -6.58 1.88
CA GLY A 155 23.11 -5.88 2.25
C GLY A 155 23.27 -4.46 1.67
N GLN A 156 22.25 -3.90 1.03
CA GLN A 156 22.30 -2.53 0.50
C GLN A 156 21.96 -1.50 1.56
N VAL A 157 22.50 -0.29 1.37
CA VAL A 157 22.22 0.89 2.18
C VAL A 157 21.79 2.01 1.26
N PHE A 158 20.66 2.64 1.57
CA PHE A 158 20.17 3.80 0.85
C PHE A 158 20.19 5.02 1.76
N VAL A 159 20.29 6.18 1.16
CA VAL A 159 20.31 7.47 1.86
C VAL A 159 19.35 8.39 1.14
N ASP A 160 18.34 8.85 1.86
CA ASP A 160 17.42 9.88 1.39
C ASP A 160 17.59 11.10 2.29
N GLU A 161 17.75 12.28 1.70
CA GLU A 161 18.03 13.51 2.42
C GLU A 161 17.19 14.65 1.85
N THR A 162 16.57 15.39 2.76
CA THR A 162 15.92 16.68 2.50
C THR A 162 16.53 17.74 3.42
N ASP A 163 16.02 18.96 3.37
CA ASP A 163 16.50 20.03 4.27
C ASP A 163 16.19 19.72 5.75
N ASP A 164 15.16 18.93 6.06
CA ASP A 164 14.62 18.69 7.40
C ASP A 164 14.90 17.27 7.93
N VAL A 165 15.18 16.31 7.05
CA VAL A 165 15.33 14.90 7.40
C VAL A 165 16.44 14.22 6.61
N LEU A 166 17.21 13.38 7.29
CA LEU A 166 18.15 12.41 6.71
C LEU A 166 17.71 11.01 7.13
N CYS A 167 17.41 10.15 6.18
CA CYS A 167 17.01 8.77 6.39
C CYS A 167 18.08 7.81 5.85
N LEU A 168 18.56 6.89 6.69
CA LEU A 168 19.44 5.80 6.30
C LEU A 168 18.67 4.49 6.37
N TRP A 169 18.51 3.84 5.21
CA TRP A 169 17.83 2.55 5.09
C TRP A 169 18.87 1.45 4.92
N ARG A 170 18.83 0.45 5.77
CA ARG A 170 19.61 -0.78 5.63
C ARG A 170 18.65 -1.90 5.27
N ALA A 171 18.93 -2.59 4.19
CA ALA A 171 18.12 -3.69 3.70
C ALA A 171 18.86 -5.01 3.94
N ASP A 172 18.30 -5.87 4.78
CA ASP A 172 18.84 -7.18 5.11
C ASP A 172 17.79 -8.25 4.81
N PHE A 173 18.12 -9.24 3.97
CA PHE A 173 17.17 -10.29 3.62
C PHE A 173 17.28 -11.50 4.54
N ASP A 174 16.22 -11.80 5.27
CA ASP A 174 16.10 -13.02 6.06
C ASP A 174 15.67 -14.20 5.19
N TYR A 175 16.60 -15.13 4.95
CA TYR A 175 16.36 -16.31 4.11
C TYR A 175 15.53 -17.40 4.83
N GLU A 176 15.39 -17.38 6.16
CA GLU A 176 14.56 -18.32 6.92
C GLU A 176 13.10 -17.89 6.90
N GLU A 177 12.85 -16.60 7.16
CA GLU A 177 11.50 -16.02 7.14
C GLU A 177 11.06 -15.60 5.73
N ASN A 178 11.96 -15.61 4.76
CA ASN A 178 11.72 -15.13 3.38
C ASN A 178 11.17 -13.69 3.38
N ALA A 179 11.84 -12.81 4.12
CA ALA A 179 11.43 -11.42 4.34
C ALA A 179 12.61 -10.47 4.16
N LEU A 180 12.34 -9.24 3.70
CA LEU A 180 13.28 -8.14 3.72
C LEU A 180 13.04 -7.31 4.97
N ILE A 181 14.10 -7.08 5.74
CA ILE A 181 14.08 -6.25 6.94
C ILE A 181 14.74 -4.93 6.59
N TYR A 182 13.99 -3.84 6.66
CA TYR A 182 14.53 -2.49 6.57
C TYR A 182 14.75 -1.94 7.97
N GLY A 183 16.03 -1.78 8.34
CA GLY A 183 16.41 -1.00 9.51
C GLY A 183 16.60 0.46 9.10
N MET A 184 15.83 1.38 9.69
CA MET A 184 15.84 2.79 9.35
C MET A 184 16.40 3.60 10.49
N ASP A 185 17.38 4.46 10.19
CA ASP A 185 17.82 5.53 11.06
C ASP A 185 17.32 6.86 10.49
N LEU A 186 16.37 7.46 11.19
CA LEU A 186 15.78 8.74 10.83
C LEU A 186 16.41 9.84 11.68
N PHE A 187 17.03 10.82 11.05
CA PHE A 187 17.58 11.99 11.72
C PHE A 187 16.77 13.21 11.31
N THR A 188 16.22 13.93 12.29
CA THR A 188 15.38 15.10 12.08
C THR A 188 15.94 16.32 12.78
N HIS A 189 15.75 17.49 12.17
CA HIS A 189 16.14 18.75 12.81
C HIS A 189 15.15 19.13 13.91
N THR A 190 15.69 19.49 15.07
CA THR A 190 14.91 20.12 16.15
C THR A 190 14.89 21.63 16.01
N GLU A 191 13.95 22.31 16.67
CA GLU A 191 13.84 23.78 16.69
C GLU A 191 15.11 24.46 17.23
N ASP A 192 15.86 23.77 18.10
CA ASP A 192 17.14 24.24 18.68
C ASP A 192 18.34 24.05 17.74
N GLY A 193 18.12 23.53 16.53
CA GLY A 193 19.16 23.27 15.52
C GLY A 193 20.03 22.06 15.83
N LEU A 194 19.54 21.14 16.64
CA LEU A 194 20.17 19.83 16.88
C LEU A 194 19.54 18.76 15.97
N TRP A 195 20.18 17.60 15.89
CA TRP A 195 19.64 16.42 15.24
C TRP A 195 19.13 15.44 16.30
N GLU A 196 17.89 14.98 16.10
CA GLU A 196 17.32 13.89 16.87
C GLU A 196 17.31 12.63 16.01
N ARG A 197 17.61 11.45 16.62
CA ARG A 197 17.65 10.17 15.91
C ARG A 197 16.54 9.28 16.41
N GLU A 198 15.72 8.80 15.49
CA GLU A 198 14.75 7.74 15.71
C GLU A 198 15.15 6.49 14.94
N ILE A 199 14.73 5.32 15.41
CA ILE A 199 15.01 4.04 14.75
C ILE A 199 13.70 3.33 14.55
N GLU A 200 13.46 2.92 13.30
CA GLU A 200 12.33 2.09 12.93
C GLU A 200 12.81 0.81 12.24
N GLU A 201 11.96 -0.21 12.27
CA GLU A 201 12.20 -1.46 11.56
C GLU A 201 10.91 -1.85 10.83
N HIS A 202 11.05 -2.16 9.55
CA HIS A 202 9.96 -2.60 8.69
C HIS A 202 10.29 -3.99 8.15
N VAL A 203 9.30 -4.87 8.19
CA VAL A 203 9.43 -6.23 7.68
C VAL A 203 8.48 -6.41 6.50
N GLU A 204 9.01 -6.79 5.36
CA GLU A 204 8.25 -7.07 4.15
C GLU A 204 8.48 -8.51 3.70
N TYR A 205 7.41 -9.29 3.60
CA TYR A 205 7.46 -10.70 3.22
C TYR A 205 7.53 -10.87 1.70
N ALA A 206 8.44 -11.72 1.24
CA ALA A 206 8.67 -11.98 -0.16
C ALA A 206 7.69 -13.03 -0.71
N HIS A 207 6.44 -12.64 -0.91
CA HIS A 207 5.40 -13.52 -1.43
C HIS A 207 5.66 -13.89 -2.90
N SER A 208 5.65 -15.19 -3.24
CA SER A 208 5.72 -15.59 -4.65
C SER A 208 4.39 -15.28 -5.36
N ILE A 209 4.49 -14.90 -6.62
CA ILE A 209 3.31 -14.55 -7.43
C ILE A 209 2.35 -15.74 -7.55
N GLU A 210 2.90 -16.94 -7.77
CA GLU A 210 2.11 -18.16 -7.88
C GLU A 210 1.34 -18.47 -6.58
N TRP A 211 1.97 -18.23 -5.44
CA TRP A 211 1.34 -18.43 -4.15
C TRP A 211 0.23 -17.40 -3.89
N LEU A 212 0.46 -16.12 -4.20
CA LEU A 212 -0.57 -15.07 -4.09
C LEU A 212 -1.79 -15.40 -4.97
N VAL A 213 -1.56 -15.82 -6.23
CA VAL A 213 -2.64 -16.25 -7.12
C VAL A 213 -3.43 -17.42 -6.53
N HIS A 214 -2.73 -18.39 -5.94
CA HIS A 214 -3.38 -19.54 -5.29
C HIS A 214 -4.24 -19.13 -4.08
N GLU A 215 -3.71 -18.27 -3.20
CA GLU A 215 -4.45 -17.80 -2.01
C GLU A 215 -5.66 -16.94 -2.39
N LEU A 216 -5.56 -16.10 -3.42
CA LEU A 216 -6.70 -15.36 -3.96
C LEU A 216 -7.80 -16.29 -4.49
N GLN A 217 -7.42 -17.33 -5.23
CA GLN A 217 -8.39 -18.33 -5.73
C GLN A 217 -9.06 -19.10 -4.58
N LYS A 218 -8.32 -19.45 -3.52
CA LYS A 218 -8.88 -20.05 -2.31
C LYS A 218 -9.84 -19.12 -1.56
N ALA A 219 -9.61 -17.81 -1.63
CA ALA A 219 -10.48 -16.81 -1.04
C ALA A 219 -11.77 -16.58 -1.85
N GLY A 220 -11.84 -17.06 -3.11
CA GLY A 220 -13.02 -16.96 -3.96
C GLY A 220 -12.85 -16.05 -5.19
N PHE A 221 -11.71 -15.36 -5.32
CA PHE A 221 -11.44 -14.55 -6.50
C PHE A 221 -11.22 -15.40 -7.75
N VAL A 222 -11.60 -14.86 -8.89
CA VAL A 222 -11.45 -15.48 -10.21
C VAL A 222 -10.69 -14.54 -11.15
N ASN A 223 -10.35 -15.03 -12.35
CA ASN A 223 -9.65 -14.26 -13.39
C ASN A 223 -8.41 -13.53 -12.82
N VAL A 224 -7.67 -14.23 -11.94
CA VAL A 224 -6.49 -13.66 -11.29
C VAL A 224 -5.36 -13.57 -12.31
N GLU A 225 -4.93 -12.35 -12.60
CA GLU A 225 -3.86 -12.02 -13.56
C GLU A 225 -2.68 -11.37 -12.83
N ALA A 226 -1.45 -11.73 -13.23
CA ALA A 226 -0.25 -11.00 -12.87
C ALA A 226 0.21 -10.12 -14.05
N ASP A 227 0.37 -8.82 -13.80
CA ASP A 227 0.83 -7.85 -14.79
C ASP A 227 2.22 -7.32 -14.42
N PHE A 228 3.18 -7.54 -15.31
CA PHE A 228 4.58 -7.13 -15.19
C PHE A 228 4.90 -5.83 -15.94
N HIS A 229 3.87 -5.07 -16.33
CA HIS A 229 4.02 -3.86 -17.16
C HIS A 229 3.38 -2.62 -16.52
N GLY A 230 2.93 -2.70 -15.28
CA GLY A 230 2.41 -1.56 -14.53
C GLY A 230 3.50 -0.57 -14.09
N PRO A 231 3.15 0.49 -13.36
CA PRO A 231 4.10 1.47 -12.84
C PRO A 231 5.25 0.80 -12.06
N GLN A 232 6.49 1.26 -12.30
CA GLN A 232 7.70 0.74 -11.64
C GLN A 232 7.98 -0.77 -11.82
N SER A 233 7.36 -1.44 -12.80
CA SER A 233 7.62 -2.85 -13.06
C SER A 233 9.07 -3.12 -13.51
N ASP A 234 9.75 -2.14 -14.06
CA ASP A 234 11.18 -2.17 -14.36
C ASP A 234 12.06 -2.27 -13.10
N LYS A 235 11.51 -1.88 -11.94
CA LYS A 235 12.14 -2.03 -10.62
C LYS A 235 11.78 -3.35 -9.90
N GLY A 236 11.06 -4.27 -10.56
CA GLY A 236 10.67 -5.57 -10.01
C GLY A 236 9.32 -5.59 -9.29
N ARG A 237 8.49 -4.55 -9.47
CA ARG A 237 7.11 -4.47 -9.00
C ARG A 237 6.18 -5.25 -9.91
N VAL A 238 5.27 -6.04 -9.34
CA VAL A 238 4.30 -6.86 -10.08
C VAL A 238 2.90 -6.51 -9.57
N PHE A 239 1.97 -6.27 -10.49
CA PHE A 239 0.58 -6.04 -10.16
C PHE A 239 -0.22 -7.33 -10.22
N ILE A 240 -1.13 -7.51 -9.27
CA ILE A 240 -2.09 -8.61 -9.26
C ILE A 240 -3.48 -8.00 -9.41
N ILE A 241 -4.24 -8.52 -10.36
CA ILE A 241 -5.62 -8.11 -10.61
C ILE A 241 -6.52 -9.34 -10.45
N ALA A 242 -7.57 -9.22 -9.66
CA ALA A 242 -8.50 -10.31 -9.39
C ALA A 242 -9.94 -9.80 -9.45
N GLU A 243 -10.86 -10.65 -9.89
CA GLU A 243 -12.28 -10.33 -9.98
C GLU A 243 -13.09 -11.06 -8.91
N ASN A 244 -14.02 -10.35 -8.28
CA ASN A 244 -15.04 -10.95 -7.45
C ASN A 244 -16.30 -11.19 -8.31
N THR A 245 -16.69 -12.44 -8.54
CA THR A 245 -17.91 -12.78 -9.33
C THR A 245 -19.15 -12.95 -8.47
N GLY A 246 -19.05 -12.71 -7.16
CA GLY A 246 -20.13 -13.01 -6.23
C GLY A 246 -20.24 -14.51 -5.94
N HIS A 247 -21.07 -14.84 -4.99
CA HIS A 247 -21.39 -16.23 -4.61
C HIS A 247 -22.46 -16.83 -5.49
#